data_afe6aa174d2b818b780485714337f744
#
_entry.id   afe6aa174d2b818b780485714337f744
#
_cell.length_a   1.000
_cell.length_b   1.000
_cell.length_c   1.000
_cell.angle_alpha   90.00
_cell.angle_beta   90.00
_cell.angle_gamma   90.00
#
_symmetry.space_group_name_H-M   'P 1'
#
loop_
_entity.id
_entity.type
_entity.pdbx_description
1 polymer ?
#
loop_
_entity_poly.entity_id
_entity_poly.type
_entity_poly.pdbx_seq_one_letter_code
_entity_poly.pdbx_strand_id
1 'polypeptide(L)'
;MFKIKNITLLILILSLAGCSSFQAQQSEGEYRYVPTTDKLKKLSTEEFRARLRIATLTCENDMLQVAVPSKSLDPDGWEQGRRDRRKYFVNCLELKGFKREFFSGKALKDQKAKENRRMTNEEYIKKPRFL
;
A
#
# COMPACT_ATOMS: atom_id res chain seq x y z
N MET A 1 -30.77 -23.06 -50.57
CA MET A 1 -29.50 -23.50 -49.94
C MET A 1 -28.58 -22.34 -49.54
N PHE A 2 -29.13 -21.21 -49.06
CA PHE A 2 -28.31 -19.99 -48.84
C PHE A 2 -28.51 -19.35 -47.44
N LYS A 3 -29.18 -20.00 -46.48
CA LYS A 3 -29.52 -19.39 -45.19
C LYS A 3 -28.71 -19.88 -43.96
N ILE A 4 -27.91 -20.94 -44.10
CA ILE A 4 -27.22 -21.53 -42.93
C ILE A 4 -25.85 -20.90 -42.70
N LYS A 5 -25.15 -20.42 -43.74
CA LYS A 5 -23.81 -19.81 -43.62
C LYS A 5 -23.80 -18.46 -42.87
N ASN A 6 -24.89 -17.69 -42.93
CA ASN A 6 -24.96 -16.39 -42.28
C ASN A 6 -25.28 -16.48 -40.79
N ILE A 7 -25.94 -17.55 -40.34
CA ILE A 7 -26.25 -17.74 -38.90
C ILE A 7 -25.04 -18.13 -38.12
N THR A 8 -24.16 -18.97 -38.71
CA THR A 8 -22.89 -19.37 -38.07
C THR A 8 -21.92 -18.20 -37.91
N LEU A 9 -21.89 -17.27 -38.85
CA LEU A 9 -21.04 -16.07 -38.80
C LEU A 9 -21.55 -15.09 -37.73
N LEU A 10 -22.91 -14.97 -37.58
CA LEU A 10 -23.50 -14.09 -36.58
C LEU A 10 -23.27 -14.58 -35.15
N ILE A 11 -23.27 -15.89 -34.91
CA ILE A 11 -22.97 -16.49 -33.60
C ILE A 11 -21.49 -16.31 -33.22
N LEU A 12 -20.60 -16.34 -34.19
CA LEU A 12 -19.16 -16.14 -33.94
C LEU A 12 -18.82 -14.70 -33.57
N ILE A 13 -19.56 -13.71 -34.09
CA ILE A 13 -19.35 -12.29 -33.76
C ILE A 13 -19.89 -11.93 -32.37
N LEU A 14 -20.99 -12.59 -31.94
CA LEU A 14 -21.57 -12.37 -30.61
C LEU A 14 -20.73 -12.95 -29.47
N SER A 15 -19.89 -13.97 -29.74
CA SER A 15 -19.02 -14.55 -28.72
C SER A 15 -17.75 -13.73 -28.43
N LEU A 16 -17.39 -12.78 -29.29
CA LEU A 16 -16.21 -11.91 -29.09
C LEU A 16 -16.54 -10.61 -28.32
N ALA A 17 -17.83 -10.26 -28.17
CA ALA A 17 -18.24 -9.05 -27.44
C ALA A 17 -18.42 -9.25 -25.94
N GLY A 18 -18.27 -10.47 -25.42
CA GLY A 18 -18.56 -10.83 -24.02
C GLY A 18 -17.41 -10.74 -23.03
N CYS A 19 -16.18 -10.45 -23.46
CA CYS A 19 -14.99 -10.55 -22.57
C CYS A 19 -14.42 -9.22 -22.10
N SER A 20 -15.06 -8.08 -22.31
CA SER A 20 -14.47 -6.76 -22.00
C SER A 20 -15.06 -6.00 -20.82
N SER A 21 -15.91 -6.58 -20.00
CA SER A 21 -16.56 -5.83 -18.90
C SER A 21 -16.35 -6.36 -17.49
N PHE A 22 -15.38 -7.26 -17.27
CA PHE A 22 -14.92 -7.63 -15.93
C PHE A 22 -13.54 -7.06 -15.62
N GLN A 23 -13.25 -5.84 -16.05
CA GLN A 23 -12.29 -5.03 -15.32
C GLN A 23 -13.01 -4.61 -14.04
N ALA A 24 -12.87 -5.45 -12.99
CA ALA A 24 -13.10 -4.99 -11.63
C ALA A 24 -12.41 -3.64 -11.50
N GLN A 25 -13.17 -2.60 -11.20
CA GLN A 25 -12.64 -1.32 -10.76
C GLN A 25 -11.84 -1.63 -9.50
N GLN A 26 -10.57 -2.04 -9.68
CA GLN A 26 -9.61 -2.04 -8.60
C GLN A 26 -9.59 -0.58 -8.17
N SER A 27 -10.17 -0.32 -7.02
CA SER A 27 -10.14 0.99 -6.40
C SER A 27 -8.65 1.37 -6.33
N GLU A 28 -8.22 2.25 -7.24
CA GLU A 28 -6.86 2.74 -7.28
C GLU A 28 -6.55 3.37 -5.94
N GLY A 29 -5.90 2.62 -5.08
CA GLY A 29 -5.60 3.05 -3.73
C GLY A 29 -4.29 2.45 -3.24
N GLU A 30 -3.71 3.10 -2.29
CA GLU A 30 -2.41 2.77 -1.73
C GLU A 30 -2.44 2.90 -0.22
N TYR A 31 -1.85 1.93 0.48
CA TYR A 31 -1.61 2.07 1.91
C TYR A 31 -0.35 2.89 2.15
N ARG A 32 -0.48 3.90 3.02
CA ARG A 32 0.63 4.73 3.46
C ARG A 32 0.70 4.81 4.97
N TYR A 33 1.90 5.02 5.48
CA TYR A 33 2.10 5.33 6.89
C TYR A 33 1.97 6.83 7.11
N VAL A 34 1.15 7.21 8.08
CA VAL A 34 0.92 8.60 8.50
C VAL A 34 1.41 8.81 9.94
N PRO A 35 1.92 10.00 10.26
CA PRO A 35 2.34 10.33 11.62
C PRO A 35 1.14 10.53 12.53
N THR A 36 1.13 9.91 13.71
CA THR A 36 0.09 10.11 14.73
C THR A 36 0.48 11.12 15.78
N THR A 37 1.79 11.36 15.96
CA THR A 37 2.30 12.31 16.98
C THR A 37 2.68 13.66 16.36
N ASP A 38 2.50 14.74 17.09
CA ASP A 38 2.84 16.08 16.60
C ASP A 38 4.33 16.26 16.35
N LYS A 39 5.18 15.53 17.08
CA LYS A 39 6.61 15.49 16.83
C LYS A 39 6.94 14.96 15.42
N LEU A 40 6.28 13.87 15.00
CA LEU A 40 6.50 13.29 13.68
C LEU A 40 5.86 14.12 12.55
N LYS A 41 4.73 14.81 12.84
CA LYS A 41 4.06 15.70 11.87
C LYS A 41 4.91 16.92 11.48
N LYS A 42 5.81 17.36 12.38
CA LYS A 42 6.71 18.51 12.18
C LYS A 42 8.00 18.17 11.43
N LEU A 43 8.29 16.88 11.20
CA LEU A 43 9.48 16.46 10.48
C LEU A 43 9.39 16.80 8.99
N SER A 44 10.53 17.02 8.38
CA SER A 44 10.64 17.04 6.93
C SER A 44 10.27 15.68 6.33
N THR A 45 9.94 15.65 5.05
CA THR A 45 9.59 14.40 4.36
C THR A 45 10.74 13.37 4.42
N GLU A 46 11.97 13.84 4.30
CA GLU A 46 13.17 13.00 4.35
C GLU A 46 13.39 12.41 5.74
N GLU A 47 13.33 13.24 6.79
CA GLU A 47 13.45 12.80 8.17
C GLU A 47 12.33 11.83 8.58
N PHE A 48 11.09 12.10 8.13
CA PHE A 48 9.97 11.20 8.37
C PHE A 48 10.22 9.82 7.74
N ARG A 49 10.67 9.77 6.47
CA ARG A 49 11.00 8.51 5.79
C ARG A 49 12.14 7.76 6.48
N ALA A 50 13.18 8.46 6.91
CA ALA A 50 14.28 7.86 7.64
C ALA A 50 13.82 7.24 8.97
N ARG A 51 13.00 7.96 9.74
CA ARG A 51 12.43 7.43 10.99
C ARG A 51 11.48 6.27 10.78
N LEU A 52 10.61 6.34 9.76
CA LEU A 52 9.73 5.24 9.40
C LEU A 52 10.52 3.99 9.04
N ARG A 53 11.59 4.12 8.25
CA ARG A 53 12.46 3.00 7.89
C ARG A 53 13.09 2.34 9.11
N ILE A 54 13.63 3.13 10.04
CA ILE A 54 14.21 2.61 11.29
C ILE A 54 13.14 1.90 12.13
N ALA A 55 11.95 2.51 12.28
CA ALA A 55 10.86 1.91 13.01
C ALA A 55 10.41 0.58 12.39
N THR A 56 10.29 0.53 11.06
CA THR A 56 9.93 -0.69 10.31
C THR A 56 10.92 -1.81 10.57
N LEU A 57 12.22 -1.55 10.38
CA LEU A 57 13.27 -2.55 10.60
C LEU A 57 13.29 -3.05 12.05
N THR A 58 13.11 -2.16 13.02
CA THR A 58 13.03 -2.55 14.44
C THR A 58 11.83 -3.45 14.68
N CYS A 59 10.63 -3.05 14.22
CA CYS A 59 9.41 -3.83 14.43
C CYS A 59 9.42 -5.16 13.67
N GLU A 60 10.04 -5.22 12.49
CA GLU A 60 10.26 -6.48 11.75
C GLU A 60 11.16 -7.44 12.55
N ASN A 61 12.28 -6.93 13.09
CA ASN A 61 13.15 -7.75 13.91
C ASN A 61 12.46 -8.25 15.17
N ASP A 62 11.72 -7.38 15.87
CA ASP A 62 10.98 -7.74 17.08
C ASP A 62 9.88 -8.76 16.79
N MET A 63 9.14 -8.65 15.67
CA MET A 63 8.09 -9.61 15.33
C MET A 63 8.63 -11.01 15.01
N LEU A 64 9.90 -11.14 14.59
CA LEU A 64 10.53 -12.44 14.35
C LEU A 64 10.71 -13.24 15.64
N GLN A 65 10.68 -12.59 16.81
CA GLN A 65 10.71 -13.26 18.12
C GLN A 65 9.39 -13.96 18.45
N VAL A 66 8.30 -13.62 17.76
CA VAL A 66 7.02 -14.32 17.91
C VAL A 66 7.14 -15.70 17.27
N ALA A 67 7.01 -16.74 18.06
CA ALA A 67 7.12 -18.12 17.60
C ALA A 67 6.00 -18.48 16.60
N VAL A 68 6.37 -19.12 15.50
CA VAL A 68 5.43 -19.65 14.51
C VAL A 68 5.83 -21.10 14.24
N PRO A 69 4.94 -22.07 14.53
CA PRO A 69 5.23 -23.47 14.30
C PRO A 69 5.40 -23.78 12.80
N SER A 70 5.97 -24.95 12.50
CA SER A 70 6.10 -25.41 11.12
C SER A 70 4.72 -25.71 10.53
N LYS A 71 4.45 -25.23 9.32
CA LYS A 71 3.20 -25.48 8.59
C LYS A 71 2.92 -26.96 8.36
N SER A 72 3.97 -27.77 8.19
CA SER A 72 3.84 -29.21 7.97
C SER A 72 3.46 -30.01 9.22
N LEU A 73 3.79 -29.48 10.42
CA LEU A 73 3.53 -30.14 11.69
C LEU A 73 2.23 -29.63 12.34
N ASP A 74 1.96 -28.34 12.21
CA ASP A 74 0.81 -27.68 12.80
C ASP A 74 0.31 -26.56 11.88
N PRO A 75 -0.55 -26.88 10.87
CA PRO A 75 -1.06 -25.90 9.92
C PRO A 75 -1.87 -24.77 10.58
N ASP A 76 -2.67 -25.09 11.58
CA ASP A 76 -3.53 -24.11 12.26
C ASP A 76 -2.72 -23.17 13.14
N GLY A 77 -1.77 -23.70 13.89
CA GLY A 77 -0.82 -22.93 14.68
C GLY A 77 0.08 -22.05 13.81
N TRP A 78 0.45 -22.51 12.61
CA TRP A 78 1.20 -21.71 11.65
C TRP A 78 0.38 -20.50 11.16
N GLU A 79 -0.90 -20.72 10.79
CA GLU A 79 -1.79 -19.63 10.38
C GLU A 79 -2.02 -18.62 11.52
N GLN A 80 -2.24 -19.11 12.73
CA GLN A 80 -2.40 -18.25 13.91
C GLN A 80 -1.12 -17.46 14.19
N GLY A 81 0.03 -18.09 14.22
CA GLY A 81 1.31 -17.44 14.46
C GLY A 81 1.64 -16.35 13.43
N ARG A 82 1.29 -16.58 12.16
CA ARG A 82 1.41 -15.56 11.12
C ARG A 82 0.50 -14.35 11.36
N ARG A 83 -0.74 -14.59 11.79
CA ARG A 83 -1.67 -13.50 12.17
C ARG A 83 -1.14 -12.71 13.34
N ASP A 84 -0.60 -13.38 14.35
CA ASP A 84 -0.04 -12.76 15.55
C ASP A 84 1.21 -11.93 15.24
N ARG A 85 2.12 -12.43 14.39
CA ARG A 85 3.25 -11.66 13.88
C ARG A 85 2.81 -10.37 13.17
N ARG A 86 1.82 -10.47 12.29
CA ARG A 86 1.29 -9.30 11.58
C ARG A 86 0.68 -8.28 12.54
N LYS A 87 -0.11 -8.75 13.50
CA LYS A 87 -0.72 -7.91 14.53
C LYS A 87 0.34 -7.23 15.39
N TYR A 88 1.37 -7.98 15.80
CA TYR A 88 2.49 -7.45 16.56
C TYR A 88 3.21 -6.34 15.79
N PHE A 89 3.53 -6.56 14.53
CA PHE A 89 4.19 -5.57 13.67
C PHE A 89 3.40 -4.28 13.56
N VAL A 90 2.09 -4.37 13.29
CA VAL A 90 1.22 -3.19 13.21
C VAL A 90 1.18 -2.43 14.53
N ASN A 91 0.96 -3.12 15.65
CA ASN A 91 0.93 -2.51 16.98
C ASN A 91 2.28 -1.84 17.33
N CYS A 92 3.40 -2.48 16.98
CA CYS A 92 4.74 -1.92 17.21
C CYS A 92 4.91 -0.58 16.47
N LEU A 93 4.50 -0.49 15.20
CA LEU A 93 4.58 0.75 14.44
C LEU A 93 3.65 1.83 14.98
N GLU A 94 2.45 1.48 15.42
CA GLU A 94 1.51 2.41 16.04
C GLU A 94 2.06 2.99 17.34
N LEU A 95 2.69 2.18 18.19
CA LEU A 95 3.37 2.62 19.41
C LEU A 95 4.54 3.58 19.10
N LYS A 96 5.19 3.43 17.95
CA LYS A 96 6.24 4.34 17.47
C LYS A 96 5.68 5.60 16.78
N GLY A 97 4.35 5.74 16.70
CA GLY A 97 3.67 6.90 16.14
C GLY A 97 3.39 6.84 14.64
N PHE A 98 3.43 5.65 14.03
CA PHE A 98 3.15 5.43 12.62
C PHE A 98 1.89 4.61 12.44
N LYS A 99 0.83 5.19 11.88
CA LYS A 99 -0.42 4.49 11.57
C LYS A 99 -0.51 4.21 10.08
N ARG A 100 -0.94 2.99 9.71
CA ARG A 100 -1.19 2.63 8.33
C ARG A 100 -2.60 3.03 7.93
N GLU A 101 -2.73 3.89 6.92
CA GLU A 101 -4.03 4.34 6.38
C GLU A 101 -4.13 4.03 4.89
N PHE A 102 -5.35 3.74 4.44
CA PHE A 102 -5.65 3.50 3.03
C PHE A 102 -6.10 4.81 2.39
N PHE A 103 -5.43 5.19 1.30
CA PHE A 103 -5.78 6.36 0.50
C PHE A 103 -6.25 5.89 -0.88
N SER A 104 -7.46 6.26 -1.30
CA SER A 104 -8.04 5.89 -2.58
C SER A 104 -8.36 7.11 -3.43
N GLY A 105 -8.31 6.96 -4.76
CA GLY A 105 -8.77 7.93 -5.73
C GLY A 105 -8.25 9.35 -5.51
N LYS A 106 -9.16 10.31 -5.26
CA LYS A 106 -8.84 11.73 -5.06
C LYS A 106 -7.95 11.98 -3.85
N ALA A 107 -8.23 11.30 -2.72
CA ALA A 107 -7.45 11.46 -1.49
C ALA A 107 -5.97 11.10 -1.69
N LEU A 108 -5.69 10.07 -2.49
CA LEU A 108 -4.32 9.68 -2.86
C LEU A 108 -3.64 10.77 -3.70
N LYS A 109 -4.35 11.34 -4.69
CA LYS A 109 -3.82 12.42 -5.54
C LYS A 109 -3.50 13.67 -4.72
N ASP A 110 -4.40 14.07 -3.83
CA ASP A 110 -4.22 15.22 -2.94
C ASP A 110 -3.03 15.03 -1.98
N GLN A 111 -2.87 13.81 -1.44
CA GLN A 111 -1.74 13.47 -0.58
C GLN A 111 -0.41 13.55 -1.34
N LYS A 112 -0.32 12.97 -2.53
CA LYS A 112 0.87 13.03 -3.39
C LYS A 112 1.22 14.49 -3.77
N ALA A 113 0.21 15.30 -4.08
CA ALA A 113 0.40 16.71 -4.38
C ALA A 113 0.94 17.51 -3.17
N LYS A 114 0.46 17.24 -1.95
CA LYS A 114 0.99 17.86 -0.72
C LYS A 114 2.44 17.44 -0.45
N GLU A 115 2.76 16.18 -0.63
CA GLU A 115 4.12 15.66 -0.44
C GLU A 115 5.10 16.30 -1.44
N ASN A 116 4.72 16.40 -2.71
CA ASN A 116 5.53 17.03 -3.75
C ASN A 116 5.76 18.53 -3.46
N ARG A 117 4.74 19.28 -3.02
CA ARG A 117 4.90 20.68 -2.63
C ARG A 117 5.87 20.84 -1.46
N ARG A 118 5.83 19.95 -0.46
CA ARG A 118 6.78 19.99 0.66
C ARG A 118 8.21 19.74 0.18
N MET A 119 8.44 18.73 -0.64
CA MET A 119 9.78 18.45 -1.19
C MET A 119 10.32 19.63 -2.00
N THR A 120 9.51 20.27 -2.85
CA THR A 120 9.91 21.44 -3.64
C THR A 120 10.28 22.62 -2.75
N ASN A 121 9.51 22.85 -1.68
CA ASN A 121 9.82 23.93 -0.73
C ASN A 121 11.10 23.67 0.06
N GLU A 122 11.31 22.42 0.50
CA GLU A 122 12.53 22.01 1.21
C GLU A 122 13.77 22.13 0.31
N GLU A 123 13.66 21.77 -0.97
CA GLU A 123 14.72 21.93 -1.96
C GLU A 123 15.03 23.42 -2.23
N TYR A 124 13.99 24.26 -2.30
CA TYR A 124 14.16 25.71 -2.47
C TYR A 124 14.85 26.37 -1.27
N ILE A 125 14.55 25.93 -0.05
CA ILE A 125 15.17 26.45 1.19
C ILE A 125 16.63 26.00 1.30
N LYS A 126 16.98 24.79 0.83
CA LYS A 126 18.34 24.25 0.85
C LYS A 126 19.27 24.84 -0.21
N LYS A 127 18.75 25.55 -1.24
CA LYS A 127 19.59 26.24 -2.21
C LYS A 127 20.33 27.41 -1.53
N PRO A 128 21.67 27.40 -1.47
CA PRO A 128 22.43 28.52 -0.92
C PRO A 128 22.10 29.76 -1.77
N ARG A 129 21.60 30.80 -1.11
CA ARG A 129 21.49 32.11 -1.72
C ARG A 129 22.91 32.68 -1.85
N PHE A 130 23.52 32.46 -3.01
CA PHE A 130 24.72 33.20 -3.36
C PHE A 130 24.29 34.68 -3.56
N LEU A 131 24.68 35.52 -2.60
CA LEU A 131 24.74 36.98 -2.75
C LEU A 131 26.01 37.30 -3.48
#